data_5be970b3fcb212b98db46505972283a2
#
_entry.id   5be970b3fcb212b98db46505972283a2
#
_cell.length_a   1.000
_cell.length_b   1.000
_cell.length_c   1.000
_cell.angle_alpha   90.00
_cell.angle_beta   90.00
_cell.angle_gamma   90.00
#
_symmetry.space_group_name_H-M   'P 1'
#
loop_
_entity.id
_entity.type
_entity.pdbx_description
1 polymer ?
#
loop_
_entity_poly.entity_id
_entity_poly.type
_entity_poly.pdbx_seq_one_letter_code
_entity_poly.pdbx_strand_id
1 'polypeptide(L)'
;MEKAQKNLKTTSLFVLFFAALSLLHLIAALIFGPINPAEIPADAPENILTITKIFLLVISLVMLVPNVYVGVKGLRVAKNPDTSKGHIIWACILFAFSVLALVDPVVACLRDGAWGENVGALLNIGLDLIIYYEFIVQAKTVAKLAA
;
A
#
# COMPACT_ATOMS: atom_id res chain seq x y z
N MET A 1 11.32 -2.33 25.60
CA MET A 1 10.52 -1.20 25.08
C MET A 1 11.26 -0.41 23.99
N GLU A 2 12.43 0.13 24.25
CA GLU A 2 13.20 1.00 23.33
C GLU A 2 13.45 0.38 21.94
N LYS A 3 13.87 -0.89 21.87
CA LYS A 3 14.08 -1.59 20.59
C LYS A 3 12.78 -1.68 19.75
N ALA A 4 11.65 -2.01 20.39
CA ALA A 4 10.35 -2.10 19.69
C ALA A 4 9.88 -0.73 19.20
N GLN A 5 10.09 0.34 20.01
CA GLN A 5 9.80 1.72 19.59
C GLN A 5 10.66 2.16 18.40
N LYS A 6 11.98 1.86 18.43
CA LYS A 6 12.88 2.16 17.32
C LYS A 6 12.45 1.43 16.04
N ASN A 7 12.14 0.15 16.14
CA ASN A 7 11.67 -0.63 14.99
C ASN A 7 10.33 -0.10 14.47
N LEU A 8 9.36 0.20 15.36
CA LEU A 8 8.08 0.79 14.97
C LEU A 8 8.27 2.14 14.25
N LYS A 9 9.20 2.98 14.74
CA LYS A 9 9.56 4.24 14.07
C LYS A 9 10.08 3.98 12.67
N THR A 10 10.98 3.03 12.50
CA THR A 10 11.58 2.70 11.19
C THR A 10 10.53 2.15 10.23
N THR A 11 9.70 1.19 10.65
CA THR A 11 8.63 0.64 9.79
C THR A 11 7.58 1.68 9.45
N SER A 12 7.23 2.58 10.38
CA SER A 12 6.33 3.71 10.11
C SER A 12 6.88 4.67 9.04
N LEU A 13 8.19 4.94 9.05
CA LEU A 13 8.85 5.74 8.03
C LEU A 13 8.80 5.05 6.65
N PHE A 14 8.98 3.73 6.60
CA PHE A 14 8.81 2.98 5.36
C PHE A 14 7.38 3.05 4.84
N VAL A 15 6.37 2.88 5.70
CA VAL A 15 4.95 3.04 5.28
C VAL A 15 4.71 4.42 4.67
N LEU A 16 5.23 5.50 5.28
CA LEU A 16 5.10 6.85 4.75
C LEU A 16 5.89 7.06 3.44
N PHE A 17 7.07 6.47 3.33
CA PHE A 17 7.87 6.52 2.11
C PHE A 17 7.12 5.87 0.93
N PHE A 18 6.55 4.68 1.14
CA PHE A 18 5.76 4.00 0.11
C PHE A 18 4.46 4.75 -0.21
N ALA A 19 3.81 5.36 0.80
CA ALA A 19 2.67 6.25 0.55
C ALA A 19 3.06 7.45 -0.33
N ALA A 20 4.23 8.05 -0.11
CA ALA A 20 4.73 9.13 -0.95
C ALA A 20 5.05 8.67 -2.39
N LEU A 21 5.66 7.48 -2.55
CA LEU A 21 5.89 6.89 -3.87
C LEU A 21 4.58 6.60 -4.61
N SER A 22 3.56 6.08 -3.90
CA SER A 22 2.23 5.84 -4.46
C SER A 22 1.57 7.14 -4.91
N LEU A 23 1.74 8.23 -4.17
CA LEU A 23 1.25 9.56 -4.57
C LEU A 23 1.97 10.07 -5.83
N LEU A 24 3.30 9.91 -5.91
CA LEU A 24 4.07 10.27 -7.11
C LEU A 24 3.64 9.45 -8.33
N HIS A 25 3.41 8.15 -8.14
CA HIS A 25 2.89 7.28 -9.19
C HIS A 25 1.50 7.72 -9.67
N LEU A 26 0.60 8.07 -8.75
CA LEU A 26 -0.72 8.62 -9.07
C LEU A 26 -0.62 9.90 -9.89
N ILE A 27 0.25 10.84 -9.48
CA ILE A 27 0.46 12.09 -10.21
C ILE A 27 0.99 11.80 -11.63
N ALA A 28 1.95 10.90 -11.75
CA ALA A 28 2.48 10.49 -13.06
C ALA A 28 1.37 9.86 -13.93
N ALA A 29 0.55 8.97 -13.38
CA ALA A 29 -0.57 8.37 -14.11
C ALA A 29 -1.62 9.39 -14.56
N LEU A 30 -1.87 10.43 -13.77
CA LEU A 30 -2.79 11.51 -14.14
C LEU A 30 -2.23 12.40 -15.29
N ILE A 31 -0.91 12.62 -15.30
CA ILE A 31 -0.25 13.46 -16.31
C ILE A 31 -0.07 12.69 -17.63
N PHE A 32 0.53 11.50 -17.57
CA PHE A 32 0.92 10.72 -18.74
C PHE A 32 -0.17 9.76 -19.23
N GLY A 33 -1.21 9.57 -18.43
CA GLY A 33 -2.30 8.63 -18.69
C GLY A 33 -1.99 7.21 -18.18
N PRO A 34 -3.04 6.51 -17.67
CA PRO A 34 -2.90 5.17 -17.12
C PRO A 34 -2.92 4.06 -18.18
N ILE A 35 -3.35 4.38 -19.39
CA ILE A 35 -3.61 3.41 -20.48
C ILE A 35 -2.96 3.94 -21.75
N ASN A 36 -2.28 3.07 -22.48
CA ASN A 36 -1.84 3.34 -23.83
C ASN A 36 -3.08 3.53 -24.71
N PRO A 37 -3.22 4.66 -25.43
CA PRO A 37 -4.37 4.86 -26.32
C PRO A 37 -4.59 3.74 -27.35
N ALA A 38 -3.54 3.02 -27.72
CA ALA A 38 -3.61 1.89 -28.65
C ALA A 38 -4.29 0.64 -28.04
N GLU A 39 -4.44 0.58 -26.73
CA GLU A 39 -5.08 -0.53 -26.00
C GLU A 39 -6.58 -0.29 -25.78
N ILE A 40 -7.10 0.88 -26.16
CA ILE A 40 -8.51 1.21 -26.04
C ILE A 40 -9.26 0.61 -27.23
N PRO A 41 -10.30 -0.22 -26.96
CA PRO A 41 -11.15 -0.75 -28.02
C PRO A 41 -11.76 0.38 -28.88
N ALA A 42 -11.86 0.17 -30.16
CA ALA A 42 -12.40 1.18 -31.10
C ALA A 42 -13.87 1.55 -30.85
N ASP A 43 -14.60 0.68 -30.15
CA ASP A 43 -16.00 0.84 -29.75
C ASP A 43 -16.16 1.40 -28.33
N ALA A 44 -15.05 1.76 -27.68
CA ALA A 44 -15.08 2.31 -26.33
C ALA A 44 -15.76 3.69 -26.33
N PRO A 45 -16.51 4.03 -25.25
CA PRO A 45 -17.10 5.35 -25.10
C PRO A 45 -16.04 6.46 -25.15
N GLU A 46 -16.35 7.60 -25.77
CA GLU A 46 -15.42 8.75 -25.89
C GLU A 46 -14.86 9.23 -24.55
N ASN A 47 -15.60 9.02 -23.45
CA ASN A 47 -15.21 9.43 -22.10
C ASN A 47 -14.49 8.35 -21.30
N ILE A 48 -14.14 7.19 -21.89
CA ILE A 48 -13.52 6.05 -21.18
C ILE A 48 -12.24 6.45 -20.45
N LEU A 49 -11.39 7.25 -21.08
CA LEU A 49 -10.14 7.74 -20.46
C LEU A 49 -10.41 8.59 -19.23
N THR A 50 -11.42 9.45 -19.29
CA THR A 50 -11.81 10.30 -18.16
C THR A 50 -12.35 9.47 -17.01
N ILE A 51 -13.22 8.50 -17.30
CA ILE A 51 -13.78 7.58 -16.32
C ILE A 51 -12.66 6.78 -15.64
N THR A 52 -11.73 6.23 -16.43
CA THR A 52 -10.60 5.46 -15.91
C THR A 52 -9.69 6.31 -15.01
N LYS A 53 -9.40 7.55 -15.39
CA LYS A 53 -8.61 8.48 -14.56
C LYS A 53 -9.31 8.79 -13.23
N ILE A 54 -10.61 9.06 -13.26
CA ILE A 54 -11.40 9.32 -12.03
C ILE A 54 -11.39 8.08 -11.13
N PHE A 55 -11.60 6.91 -11.70
CA PHE A 55 -11.61 5.64 -10.96
C PHE A 55 -10.26 5.37 -10.29
N LEU A 56 -9.15 5.52 -11.02
CA LEU A 56 -7.80 5.38 -10.48
C LEU A 56 -7.51 6.39 -9.36
N LEU A 57 -7.94 7.65 -9.55
CA LEU A 57 -7.79 8.68 -8.53
C LEU A 57 -8.52 8.30 -7.24
N VAL A 58 -9.78 7.88 -7.35
CA VAL A 58 -10.59 7.48 -6.19
C VAL A 58 -9.96 6.29 -5.46
N ILE A 59 -9.62 5.22 -6.18
CA ILE A 59 -8.99 4.03 -5.57
C ILE A 59 -7.66 4.40 -4.91
N SER A 60 -6.83 5.16 -5.59
CA SER A 60 -5.52 5.56 -5.05
C SER A 60 -5.65 6.41 -3.78
N LEU A 61 -6.62 7.32 -3.72
CA LEU A 61 -6.89 8.11 -2.51
C LEU A 61 -7.44 7.24 -1.36
N VAL A 62 -8.35 6.31 -1.67
CA VAL A 62 -8.89 5.36 -0.67
C VAL A 62 -7.79 4.53 -0.04
N MET A 63 -6.74 4.17 -0.81
CA MET A 63 -5.59 3.41 -0.28
C MET A 63 -4.54 4.31 0.37
N LEU A 64 -4.34 5.54 -0.14
CA LEU A 64 -3.34 6.47 0.38
C LEU A 64 -3.67 6.95 1.79
N VAL A 65 -4.94 7.31 2.05
CA VAL A 65 -5.36 7.87 3.34
C VAL A 65 -5.08 6.93 4.52
N PRO A 66 -5.46 5.64 4.49
CA PRO A 66 -5.09 4.69 5.54
C PRO A 66 -3.58 4.51 5.70
N ASN A 67 -2.82 4.50 4.59
CA ASN A 67 -1.36 4.39 4.62
C ASN A 67 -0.71 5.55 5.39
N VAL A 68 -1.10 6.78 5.05
CA VAL A 68 -0.62 7.97 5.75
C VAL A 68 -1.04 7.95 7.23
N TYR A 69 -2.29 7.57 7.52
CA TYR A 69 -2.76 7.45 8.90
C TYR A 69 -1.93 6.44 9.70
N VAL A 70 -1.72 5.22 9.16
CA VAL A 70 -0.92 4.17 9.80
C VAL A 70 0.50 4.65 10.06
N GLY A 71 1.15 5.24 9.07
CA GLY A 71 2.52 5.74 9.20
C GLY A 71 2.65 6.87 10.22
N VAL A 72 1.80 7.91 10.15
CA VAL A 72 1.83 9.05 11.07
C VAL A 72 1.49 8.62 12.50
N LYS A 73 0.44 7.82 12.68
CA LYS A 73 0.05 7.33 14.02
C LYS A 73 1.11 6.40 14.59
N GLY A 74 1.71 5.53 13.76
CA GLY A 74 2.82 4.67 14.15
C GLY A 74 4.04 5.47 14.65
N LEU A 75 4.43 6.56 13.96
CA LEU A 75 5.49 7.46 14.42
C LEU A 75 5.16 8.11 15.78
N ARG A 76 3.90 8.53 15.96
CA ARG A 76 3.45 9.13 17.21
C ARG A 76 3.51 8.13 18.36
N VAL A 77 3.02 6.90 18.15
CA VAL A 77 3.06 5.83 19.15
C VAL A 77 4.49 5.37 19.44
N ALA A 78 5.37 5.36 18.44
CA ALA A 78 6.79 5.07 18.65
C ALA A 78 7.47 6.10 19.56
N LYS A 79 7.05 7.38 19.50
CA LYS A 79 7.58 8.44 20.36
C LYS A 79 6.93 8.46 21.75
N ASN A 80 5.60 8.35 21.78
CA ASN A 80 4.79 8.37 23.00
C ASN A 80 3.88 7.13 22.97
N PRO A 81 4.31 6.01 23.59
CA PRO A 81 3.55 4.77 23.60
C PRO A 81 2.15 4.98 24.18
N ASP A 82 1.15 4.51 23.46
CA ASP A 82 -0.23 4.49 23.90
C ASP A 82 -0.87 3.12 23.63
N THR A 83 -2.01 2.84 24.23
CA THR A 83 -2.77 1.58 24.08
C THR A 83 -3.74 1.62 22.90
N SER A 84 -3.70 2.67 22.08
CA SER A 84 -4.57 2.83 20.91
C SER A 84 -4.33 1.72 19.87
N LYS A 85 -5.42 1.10 19.41
CA LYS A 85 -5.37 -0.02 18.45
C LYS A 85 -5.75 0.36 17.02
N GLY A 86 -6.24 1.58 16.79
CA GLY A 86 -6.76 2.00 15.48
C GLY A 86 -5.76 1.84 14.33
N HIS A 87 -4.50 2.24 14.54
CA HIS A 87 -3.44 2.09 13.54
C HIS A 87 -3.08 0.62 13.26
N ILE A 88 -3.19 -0.25 14.26
CA ILE A 88 -2.97 -1.69 14.10
C ILE A 88 -4.08 -2.30 13.25
N ILE A 89 -5.34 -1.92 13.51
CA ILE A 89 -6.50 -2.40 12.74
C ILE A 89 -6.36 -2.01 11.27
N TRP A 90 -6.04 -0.74 11.00
CA TRP A 90 -5.83 -0.27 9.63
C TRP A 90 -4.65 -0.94 8.95
N ALA A 91 -3.54 -1.18 9.67
CA ALA A 91 -2.42 -1.94 9.12
C ALA A 91 -2.79 -3.39 8.79
N CYS A 92 -3.64 -4.04 9.60
CA CYS A 92 -4.17 -5.38 9.29
C CYS A 92 -5.07 -5.36 8.04
N ILE A 93 -5.89 -4.33 7.86
CA ILE A 93 -6.72 -4.16 6.67
C ILE A 93 -5.85 -3.99 5.43
N LEU A 94 -4.85 -3.10 5.48
CA LEU A 94 -3.90 -2.89 4.37
C LEU A 94 -3.12 -4.16 4.06
N PHE A 95 -2.66 -4.90 5.07
CA PHE A 95 -2.03 -6.20 4.89
C PHE A 95 -2.94 -7.19 4.15
N ALA A 96 -4.21 -7.28 4.55
CA ALA A 96 -5.18 -8.14 3.89
C ALA A 96 -5.41 -7.75 2.42
N PHE A 97 -5.51 -6.47 2.12
CA PHE A 97 -5.58 -5.98 0.73
C PHE A 97 -4.34 -6.33 -0.08
N SER A 98 -3.13 -6.22 0.51
CA SER A 98 -1.89 -6.63 -0.16
C SER A 98 -1.86 -8.15 -0.44
N VAL A 99 -2.39 -8.98 0.48
CA VAL A 99 -2.55 -10.43 0.24
C VAL A 99 -3.49 -10.68 -0.94
N LEU A 100 -4.63 -10.00 -0.98
CA LEU A 100 -5.59 -10.13 -2.10
C LEU A 100 -4.98 -9.66 -3.43
N ALA A 101 -4.20 -8.59 -3.41
CA ALA A 101 -3.52 -8.07 -4.59
C ALA A 101 -2.47 -9.04 -5.16
N LEU A 102 -1.95 -9.99 -4.37
CA LEU A 102 -1.05 -11.05 -4.87
C LEU A 102 -1.75 -12.06 -5.77
N VAL A 103 -3.05 -12.24 -5.64
CA VAL A 103 -3.78 -13.33 -6.33
C VAL A 103 -3.62 -13.20 -7.83
N ASP A 104 -3.83 -12.02 -8.39
CA ASP A 104 -3.82 -11.79 -9.83
C ASP A 104 -2.45 -12.05 -10.47
N PRO A 105 -1.34 -11.41 -10.03
CA PRO A 105 -0.03 -11.67 -10.61
C PRO A 105 0.48 -13.10 -10.37
N VAL A 106 0.11 -13.75 -9.25
CA VAL A 106 0.46 -15.14 -8.99
C VAL A 106 -0.29 -16.06 -9.96
N VAL A 107 -1.59 -15.86 -10.17
CA VAL A 107 -2.38 -16.64 -11.13
C VAL A 107 -1.85 -16.45 -12.55
N ALA A 108 -1.52 -15.23 -12.96
CA ALA A 108 -0.92 -14.94 -14.26
C ALA A 108 0.43 -15.66 -14.45
N CYS A 109 1.29 -15.67 -13.43
CA CYS A 109 2.55 -16.40 -13.47
C CYS A 109 2.34 -17.91 -13.61
N LEU A 110 1.41 -18.48 -12.86
CA LEU A 110 1.19 -19.94 -12.82
C LEU A 110 0.44 -20.45 -14.07
N ARG A 111 -0.53 -19.67 -14.56
CA ARG A 111 -1.37 -20.10 -15.69
C ARG A 111 -0.73 -19.80 -17.03
N ASP A 112 -0.19 -18.59 -17.18
CA ASP A 112 0.23 -18.05 -18.47
C ASP A 112 1.76 -17.99 -18.62
N GLY A 113 2.50 -18.36 -17.56
CA GLY A 113 3.98 -18.31 -17.54
C GLY A 113 4.54 -16.87 -17.55
N ALA A 114 3.72 -15.86 -17.23
CA ALA A 114 4.04 -14.44 -17.35
C ALA A 114 4.94 -13.91 -16.22
N TRP A 115 5.99 -14.64 -15.86
CA TRP A 115 6.90 -14.29 -14.76
C TRP A 115 7.64 -12.97 -15.01
N GLY A 116 8.15 -12.77 -16.23
CA GLY A 116 8.94 -11.58 -16.58
C GLY A 116 8.14 -10.29 -16.43
N GLU A 117 6.85 -10.33 -16.80
CA GLU A 117 5.95 -9.17 -16.76
C GLU A 117 5.47 -8.86 -15.33
N ASN A 118 5.31 -9.89 -14.49
CA ASN A 118 4.73 -9.75 -13.15
C ASN A 118 5.75 -9.65 -12.02
N VAL A 119 7.05 -9.85 -12.28
CA VAL A 119 8.09 -9.83 -11.24
C VAL A 119 8.13 -8.52 -10.46
N GLY A 120 7.95 -7.38 -11.14
CA GLY A 120 7.90 -6.08 -10.49
C GLY A 120 6.71 -5.91 -9.54
N ALA A 121 5.53 -6.36 -9.96
CA ALA A 121 4.32 -6.35 -9.13
C ALA A 121 4.49 -7.28 -7.92
N LEU A 122 4.99 -8.49 -8.11
CA LEU A 122 5.24 -9.44 -7.03
C LEU A 122 6.24 -8.92 -6.00
N LEU A 123 7.32 -8.27 -6.43
CA LEU A 123 8.31 -7.67 -5.54
C LEU A 123 7.70 -6.50 -4.74
N ASN A 124 6.95 -5.61 -5.37
CA ASN A 124 6.30 -4.49 -4.69
C ASN A 124 5.31 -4.98 -3.64
N ILE A 125 4.41 -5.89 -4.00
CA ILE A 125 3.43 -6.43 -3.06
C ILE A 125 4.12 -7.21 -1.94
N GLY A 126 5.19 -7.95 -2.26
CA GLY A 126 6.00 -8.66 -1.27
C GLY A 126 6.64 -7.72 -0.25
N LEU A 127 7.15 -6.58 -0.68
CA LEU A 127 7.69 -5.54 0.20
C LEU A 127 6.59 -4.93 1.09
N ASP A 128 5.42 -4.62 0.54
CA ASP A 128 4.28 -4.12 1.31
C ASP A 128 3.88 -5.10 2.42
N LEU A 129 3.79 -6.39 2.09
CA LEU A 129 3.46 -7.43 3.06
C LEU A 129 4.47 -7.50 4.21
N ILE A 130 5.77 -7.46 3.90
CA ILE A 130 6.83 -7.47 4.91
C ILE A 130 6.71 -6.23 5.82
N ILE A 131 6.51 -5.05 5.23
CA ILE A 131 6.43 -3.79 5.97
C ILE A 131 5.21 -3.76 6.88
N TYR A 132 4.02 -4.14 6.39
CA TYR A 132 2.81 -4.18 7.22
C TYR A 132 2.90 -5.25 8.31
N TYR A 133 3.43 -6.42 7.99
CA TYR A 133 3.65 -7.46 8.99
C TYR A 133 4.55 -6.96 10.13
N GLU A 134 5.72 -6.43 9.81
CA GLU A 134 6.65 -5.86 10.78
C GLU A 134 6.00 -4.72 11.57
N PHE A 135 5.28 -3.82 10.90
CA PHE A 135 4.56 -2.74 11.56
C PHE A 135 3.57 -3.29 12.61
N ILE A 136 2.74 -4.26 12.23
CA ILE A 136 1.73 -4.87 13.11
C ILE A 136 2.39 -5.52 14.33
N VAL A 137 3.48 -6.28 14.12
CA VAL A 137 4.22 -6.95 15.21
C VAL A 137 4.79 -5.92 16.18
N GLN A 138 5.47 -4.89 15.66
CA GLN A 138 6.11 -3.87 16.50
C GLN A 138 5.06 -3.01 17.23
N ALA A 139 4.00 -2.60 16.55
CA ALA A 139 2.92 -1.82 17.14
C ALA A 139 2.19 -2.57 18.26
N LYS A 140 1.90 -3.87 18.06
CA LYS A 140 1.35 -4.74 19.12
C LYS A 140 2.29 -4.87 20.30
N THR A 141 3.59 -5.00 20.04
CA THR A 141 4.62 -5.11 21.11
C THR A 141 4.69 -3.82 21.94
N VAL A 142 4.72 -2.66 21.28
CA VAL A 142 4.72 -1.35 21.96
C VAL A 142 3.45 -1.16 22.78
N ALA A 143 2.27 -1.46 22.21
CA ALA A 143 0.99 -1.34 22.92
C ALA A 143 0.91 -2.26 24.15
N LYS A 144 1.45 -3.49 24.06
CA LYS A 144 1.50 -4.43 25.19
C LYS A 144 2.44 -3.98 26.31
N LEU A 145 3.54 -3.31 25.97
CA LEU A 145 4.51 -2.81 26.93
C LEU A 145 4.10 -1.46 27.56
N ALA A 146 3.11 -0.78 26.97
CA ALA A 146 2.53 0.48 27.45
C ALA A 146 1.31 0.27 28.36
N ALA A 147 0.71 -0.94 28.35
CA ALA A 147 -0.41 -1.33 29.20
C ALA A 147 0.04 -1.80 30.59
#